data_82eb641a1cd35c5b0bf617b794cd7eb3
#
_entry.id   82eb641a1cd35c5b0bf617b794cd7eb3
#
_cell.length_a   1.000
_cell.length_b   1.000
_cell.length_c   1.000
_cell.angle_alpha   90.00
_cell.angle_beta   90.00
_cell.angle_gamma   90.00
#
_symmetry.space_group_name_H-M   'P 1'
#
loop_
_entity.id
_entity.type
_entity.pdbx_description
1 polymer ?
#
loop_
_entity_poly.entity_id
_entity_poly.type
_entity_poly.pdbx_seq_one_letter_code
_entity_poly.pdbx_strand_id
1 'polypeptide(L)'
;MLATLAEWGPSSQAELSRRTGIYRSDMVAVLNELERDGYAERVPDPDDQRRNVITSTDSGTARLHELDVVLSGLQNELLTPLTAAQRKQLAALLTKLVDHHSANS
;
A
#
# COMPACT_ATOMS: atom_id res chain seq x y z
N MET A 1 -1.25 -1.05 -1.45
CA MET A 1 -0.35 0.08 -1.77
C MET A 1 0.74 0.26 -0.72
N LEU A 2 0.39 0.39 0.53
CA LEU A 2 1.38 0.55 1.61
C LEU A 2 2.35 -0.63 1.68
N ALA A 3 1.87 -1.86 1.50
CA ALA A 3 2.72 -3.05 1.48
C ALA A 3 3.75 -3.00 0.32
N THR A 4 3.35 -2.50 -0.84
CA THR A 4 4.24 -2.33 -1.99
C THR A 4 5.32 -1.29 -1.69
N LEU A 5 4.96 -0.19 -1.06
CA LEU A 5 5.93 0.83 -0.64
C LEU A 5 6.90 0.30 0.43
N ALA A 6 6.42 -0.52 1.35
CA ALA A 6 7.28 -1.14 2.36
C ALA A 6 8.27 -2.13 1.74
N GLU A 7 7.84 -2.90 0.74
CA GLU A 7 8.68 -3.90 0.08
C GLU A 7 9.72 -3.28 -0.84
N TRP A 8 9.33 -2.28 -1.64
CA TRP A 8 10.16 -1.72 -2.71
C TRP A 8 10.78 -0.36 -2.36
N GLY A 9 10.32 0.27 -1.27
CA GLY A 9 10.74 1.61 -0.90
C GLY A 9 10.12 2.69 -1.78
N PRO A 10 10.69 3.90 -1.79
CA PRO A 10 10.20 5.00 -2.61
C PRO A 10 10.09 4.58 -4.08
N SER A 11 8.95 4.83 -4.68
CA SER A 11 8.63 4.38 -6.05
C SER A 11 7.86 5.46 -6.79
N SER A 12 8.09 5.54 -8.10
CA SER A 12 7.28 6.43 -8.96
C SER A 12 5.87 5.86 -9.12
N GLN A 13 4.94 6.71 -9.52
CA GLN A 13 3.57 6.29 -9.80
C GLN A 13 3.52 5.21 -10.89
N ALA A 14 4.34 5.32 -11.93
CA ALA A 14 4.41 4.34 -13.00
C ALA A 14 4.91 2.97 -12.50
N GLU A 15 5.92 2.98 -11.63
CA GLU A 15 6.43 1.75 -11.00
C GLU A 15 5.38 1.08 -10.12
N LEU A 16 4.65 1.88 -9.34
CA LEU A 16 3.57 1.38 -8.49
C LEU A 16 2.44 0.78 -9.32
N SER A 17 2.06 1.41 -10.43
CA SER A 17 1.05 0.88 -11.35
C SER A 17 1.47 -0.47 -11.92
N ARG A 18 2.73 -0.63 -12.33
CA ARG A 18 3.22 -1.90 -12.85
C ARG A 18 3.25 -3.01 -11.80
N ARG A 19 3.69 -2.68 -10.58
CA ARG A 19 3.85 -3.67 -9.51
C ARG A 19 2.54 -4.13 -8.91
N THR A 20 1.54 -3.25 -8.88
CA THR A 20 0.24 -3.55 -8.28
C THR A 20 -0.81 -3.98 -9.29
N GLY A 21 -0.59 -3.73 -10.59
CA GLY A 21 -1.59 -3.98 -11.62
C GLY A 21 -2.75 -2.99 -11.61
N ILE A 22 -2.66 -1.91 -10.83
CA ILE A 22 -3.68 -0.86 -10.76
C ILE A 22 -3.48 0.10 -11.94
N TYR A 23 -4.56 0.43 -12.66
CA TYR A 23 -4.51 1.40 -13.75
C TYR A 23 -4.09 2.77 -13.25
N ARG A 24 -3.43 3.57 -14.11
CA ARG A 24 -2.93 4.90 -13.76
C ARG A 24 -4.02 5.82 -13.20
N SER A 25 -5.21 5.80 -13.79
CA SER A 25 -6.33 6.64 -13.32
C SER A 25 -6.75 6.28 -11.90
N ASP A 26 -6.82 4.98 -11.59
CA ASP A 26 -7.16 4.50 -10.26
C ASP A 26 -6.02 4.76 -9.28
N MET A 27 -4.77 4.67 -9.76
CA MET A 27 -3.59 4.95 -8.94
C MET A 27 -3.58 6.38 -8.42
N VAL A 28 -3.95 7.36 -9.25
CA VAL A 28 -4.03 8.76 -8.83
C VAL A 28 -5.00 8.91 -7.65
N ALA A 29 -6.16 8.29 -7.74
CA ALA A 29 -7.16 8.34 -6.67
C ALA A 29 -6.64 7.69 -5.37
N VAL A 30 -6.02 6.51 -5.48
CA VAL A 30 -5.46 5.80 -4.33
C VAL A 30 -4.36 6.62 -3.64
N LEU A 31 -3.44 7.19 -4.41
CA LEU A 31 -2.35 7.98 -3.87
C LEU A 31 -2.85 9.27 -3.23
N ASN A 32 -3.85 9.92 -3.83
CA ASN A 32 -4.45 11.13 -3.25
C ASN A 32 -5.10 10.82 -1.90
N GLU A 33 -5.77 9.68 -1.76
CA GLU A 33 -6.35 9.26 -0.48
C GLU A 33 -5.28 8.99 0.57
N LEU A 34 -4.22 8.29 0.20
CA LEU A 34 -3.12 7.99 1.12
C LEU A 34 -2.41 9.27 1.59
N GLU A 35 -2.21 10.23 0.69
CA GLU A 35 -1.62 11.53 1.04
C GLU A 35 -2.54 12.32 1.96
N ARG A 36 -3.83 12.36 1.66
CA ARG A 36 -4.82 13.06 2.48
C ARG A 36 -4.85 12.50 3.90
N ASP A 37 -4.76 11.19 4.05
CA ASP A 37 -4.79 10.52 5.34
C ASP A 37 -3.43 10.51 6.04
N GLY A 38 -2.40 11.04 5.41
CA GLY A 38 -1.07 11.15 5.97
C GLY A 38 -0.26 9.86 5.97
N TYR A 39 -0.65 8.86 5.18
CA TYR A 39 0.01 7.55 5.12
C TYR A 39 1.12 7.48 4.08
N ALA A 40 1.09 8.37 3.10
CA ALA A 40 2.11 8.46 2.07
C ALA A 40 2.35 9.94 1.72
N GLU A 41 3.50 10.21 1.11
CA GLU A 41 3.83 11.55 0.64
C GLU A 41 4.60 11.49 -0.67
N ARG A 42 4.49 12.55 -1.47
CA ARG A 42 5.29 12.73 -2.67
C ARG A 42 6.51 13.55 -2.31
N VAL A 43 7.66 13.04 -2.70
CA VAL A 43 8.94 13.72 -2.48
C VAL A 43 9.73 13.75 -3.78
N PRO A 44 10.63 14.72 -3.98
CA PRO A 44 11.51 14.70 -5.15
C PRO A 44 12.36 13.43 -5.17
N ASP A 45 12.54 12.85 -6.35
CA ASP A 45 13.43 11.72 -6.54
C ASP A 45 14.86 12.16 -6.23
N PRO A 46 15.59 11.48 -5.32
CA PRO A 46 16.99 11.83 -5.03
C PRO A 46 17.91 11.78 -6.27
N ASP A 47 17.59 10.92 -7.22
CA ASP A 47 18.40 10.73 -8.43
C ASP A 47 17.99 11.66 -9.56
N ASP A 48 16.76 12.18 -9.57
CA ASP A 48 16.28 13.12 -10.57
C ASP A 48 15.20 14.01 -9.97
N GLN A 49 15.57 15.22 -9.57
CA GLN A 49 14.67 16.17 -8.90
C GLN A 49 13.50 16.65 -9.76
N ARG A 50 13.51 16.36 -11.07
CA ARG A 50 12.37 16.68 -11.95
C ARG A 50 11.25 15.64 -11.83
N ARG A 51 11.50 14.54 -11.13
CA ARG A 51 10.52 13.46 -10.89
C ARG A 51 10.16 13.44 -9.43
N ASN A 52 8.94 12.98 -9.17
CA ASN A 52 8.49 12.70 -7.80
C ASN A 52 8.42 11.18 -7.59
N VAL A 53 8.74 10.78 -6.39
CA VAL A 53 8.50 9.41 -5.92
C VAL A 53 7.52 9.45 -4.77
N ILE A 54 6.81 8.36 -4.58
CA ILE A 54 5.89 8.17 -3.46
C ILE A 54 6.63 7.39 -2.39
N THR A 55 6.55 7.85 -1.16
CA THR A 55 7.13 7.16 0.00
C THR A 55 6.09 7.04 1.11
N SER A 56 6.20 5.98 1.90
CA SER A 56 5.35 5.79 3.07
C SER A 56 5.84 6.70 4.20
N THR A 57 4.90 7.27 4.95
CA THR A 57 5.20 8.04 6.16
C THR A 57 5.30 7.11 7.37
N ASP A 58 5.72 7.63 8.52
CA ASP A 58 5.70 6.87 9.78
C ASP A 58 4.27 6.40 10.10
N SER A 59 3.27 7.26 9.86
CA SER A 59 1.86 6.90 10.01
C SER A 59 1.45 5.78 9.06
N GLY A 60 1.93 5.81 7.82
CA GLY A 60 1.69 4.76 6.84
C GLY A 60 2.29 3.42 7.25
N THR A 61 3.50 3.44 7.75
CA THR A 61 4.19 2.25 8.27
C THR A 61 3.44 1.68 9.49
N ALA A 62 3.00 2.55 10.41
CA ALA A 62 2.21 2.12 11.56
C ALA A 62 0.87 1.52 11.14
N ARG A 63 0.21 2.12 10.14
CA ARG A 63 -1.06 1.60 9.60
C ARG A 63 -0.90 0.23 8.99
N LEU A 64 0.17 0.02 8.23
CA LEU A 64 0.48 -1.29 7.66
C LEU A 64 0.69 -2.34 8.76
N HIS A 65 1.43 -1.97 9.81
CA HIS A 65 1.65 -2.85 10.95
C HIS A 65 0.35 -3.23 11.65
N GLU A 66 -0.56 -2.28 11.86
CA GLU A 66 -1.89 -2.55 12.42
C GLU A 66 -2.67 -3.55 11.58
N LEU A 67 -2.64 -3.40 10.25
CA LEU A 67 -3.30 -4.32 9.32
C LEU A 67 -2.68 -5.71 9.37
N ASP A 68 -1.36 -5.80 9.48
CA ASP A 68 -0.66 -7.08 9.62
C ASP A 68 -1.05 -7.80 10.92
N VAL A 69 -1.18 -7.06 12.01
CA VAL A 69 -1.63 -7.62 13.30
C VAL A 69 -3.05 -8.17 13.19
N VAL A 70 -3.96 -7.42 12.56
CA VAL A 70 -5.34 -7.87 12.34
C VAL A 70 -5.37 -9.14 11.49
N LEU A 71 -4.60 -9.18 10.41
CA LEU A 71 -4.53 -10.33 9.52
C LEU A 71 -3.93 -11.55 10.22
N SER A 72 -2.92 -11.35 11.05
CA SER A 72 -2.32 -12.43 11.85
C SER A 72 -3.32 -12.99 12.86
N GLY A 73 -4.18 -12.14 13.40
CA GLY A 73 -5.27 -12.55 14.28
C GLY A 73 -6.38 -13.35 13.59
N LEU A 74 -6.46 -13.28 12.25
CA LEU A 74 -7.37 -14.10 11.43
C LEU A 74 -6.80 -15.51 11.23
N GLN A 75 -6.32 -16.10 12.24
CA GLN A 75 -5.97 -17.52 12.39
C GLN A 75 -5.22 -18.19 11.23
N ASN A 76 -4.09 -18.75 11.52
CA ASN A 76 -3.37 -19.60 10.59
C ASN A 76 -4.24 -20.70 9.97
N GLU A 77 -5.23 -21.20 10.69
CA GLU A 77 -6.15 -22.23 10.20
C GLU A 77 -6.92 -21.76 8.97
N LEU A 78 -7.47 -20.55 9.03
CA LEU A 78 -8.24 -20.00 7.90
C LEU A 78 -7.37 -19.80 6.66
N LEU A 79 -6.10 -19.45 6.86
CA LEU A 79 -5.17 -19.14 5.77
C LEU A 79 -4.29 -20.33 5.38
N THR A 80 -4.39 -21.46 6.09
CA THR A 80 -3.59 -22.66 5.82
C THR A 80 -3.61 -23.10 4.34
N PRO A 81 -4.76 -23.06 3.61
CA PRO A 81 -4.77 -23.45 2.19
C PRO A 81 -3.98 -22.54 1.28
N LEU A 82 -3.58 -21.36 1.75
CA LEU A 82 -2.89 -20.38 0.91
C LEU A 82 -1.38 -20.50 1.02
N THR A 83 -0.69 -20.35 -0.12
CA THR A 83 0.77 -20.20 -0.15
C THR A 83 1.16 -18.85 0.45
N ALA A 84 2.45 -18.66 0.76
CA ALA A 84 2.96 -17.38 1.26
C ALA A 84 2.67 -16.24 0.26
N ALA A 85 2.83 -16.49 -1.04
CA ALA A 85 2.54 -15.51 -2.08
C ALA A 85 1.05 -15.16 -2.11
N GLN A 86 0.16 -16.15 -1.99
CA GLN A 86 -1.29 -15.94 -1.96
C GLN A 86 -1.73 -15.18 -0.71
N ARG A 87 -1.10 -15.42 0.43
CA ARG A 87 -1.35 -14.65 1.66
C ARG A 87 -0.98 -13.19 1.49
N LYS A 88 0.14 -12.89 0.82
CA LYS A 88 0.53 -11.52 0.49
C LYS A 88 -0.49 -10.84 -0.42
N GLN A 89 -0.97 -11.54 -1.44
CA GLN A 89 -2.01 -11.03 -2.35
C GLN A 89 -3.30 -10.73 -1.60
N LEU A 90 -3.72 -11.62 -0.72
CA LEU A 90 -4.91 -11.42 0.10
C LEU A 90 -4.74 -10.21 1.01
N ALA A 91 -3.59 -10.07 1.67
CA ALA A 91 -3.29 -8.94 2.52
C ALA A 91 -3.38 -7.62 1.76
N ALA A 92 -2.83 -7.57 0.54
CA ALA A 92 -2.89 -6.38 -0.32
C ALA A 92 -4.33 -6.01 -0.69
N LEU A 93 -5.14 -7.01 -1.04
CA LEU A 93 -6.55 -6.82 -1.39
C LEU A 93 -7.36 -6.35 -0.18
N LEU A 94 -7.15 -6.95 0.98
CA LEU A 94 -7.83 -6.55 2.21
C LEU A 94 -7.43 -5.14 2.64
N THR A 95 -6.17 -4.78 2.51
CA THR A 95 -5.68 -3.43 2.78
C THR A 95 -6.43 -2.41 1.91
N LYS A 96 -6.56 -2.70 0.61
CA LYS A 96 -7.30 -1.85 -0.32
C LYS A 96 -8.76 -1.67 0.10
N LEU A 97 -9.42 -2.76 0.50
CA LEU A 97 -10.80 -2.72 0.95
C LEU A 97 -10.96 -1.91 2.25
N VAL A 98 -10.10 -2.16 3.22
CA VAL A 98 -10.13 -1.47 4.51
C VAL A 98 -9.87 0.02 4.34
N ASP A 99 -8.86 0.39 3.56
CA ASP A 99 -8.52 1.79 3.31
C ASP A 99 -9.65 2.52 2.61
N HIS A 100 -10.29 1.89 1.62
CA HIS A 100 -11.44 2.45 0.93
C HIS A 100 -12.60 2.74 1.89
N HIS A 101 -12.97 1.76 2.70
CA HIS A 101 -14.08 1.91 3.65
C HIS A 101 -13.74 2.88 4.78
N SER A 102 -12.51 2.92 5.25
CA SER A 102 -12.07 3.88 6.25
C SER A 102 -12.14 5.32 5.75
N ALA A 103 -11.78 5.55 4.49
CA ALA A 103 -11.82 6.87 3.86
C ALA A 103 -13.24 7.40 3.70
N ASN A 104 -14.24 6.51 3.63
CA ASN A 104 -15.65 6.85 3.43
C ASN A 104 -16.48 6.88 4.72
N SER A 105 -15.87 6.58 5.84
CA SER A 105 -16.58 6.53 7.13
C SER A 105 -16.47 7.83 7.93
#